data_c87e2f6c42c8cd031418cdb167ccf502
#
_entry.id   c87e2f6c42c8cd031418cdb167ccf502
#
_cell.length_a   1.000
_cell.length_b   1.000
_cell.length_c   1.000
_cell.angle_alpha   90.00
_cell.angle_beta   90.00
_cell.angle_gamma   90.00
#
_symmetry.space_group_name_H-M   'P 1'
#
loop_
_entity.id
_entity.type
_entity.pdbx_description
1 polymer ?
#
loop_
_entity_poly.entity_id
_entity_poly.type
_entity_poly.pdbx_seq_one_letter_code
_entity_poly.pdbx_strand_id
1 'polypeptide(L)'
;EGTTAAAPADKIGLAGSGKELIFTTGGDQGTYYGFGSVIAGQISDLTDTTVTAIVGKGSKGNIEAMDAGDAQLGFVQSDVMAYAYNGTNLFEGAKIDGFSTVAALYMEQVQIVTLNPEIKTVADLKGKTVSVGDSGSGVYFNALDCLGAYDLTIDDIKPTYQSFGDSVEAMQDGKIDAAFIVAGAPTTAVTSLAATRKVYLVELDDEHIDKLIEASPYYSKYTIAKDAYGLDADATTVAVGAVV
;
A
#
# COMPACT_ATOMS: atom_id res chain seq x y z
N GLU A 1 -34.56 -12.68 -23.92
CA GLU A 1 -33.90 -13.66 -23.05
C GLU A 1 -33.58 -12.94 -21.74
N GLY A 2 -34.35 -13.28 -20.67
CA GLY A 2 -34.24 -12.64 -19.38
C GLY A 2 -33.03 -13.16 -18.64
N THR A 3 -32.12 -12.27 -18.26
CA THR A 3 -31.09 -12.51 -17.23
C THR A 3 -31.82 -12.73 -15.91
N THR A 4 -31.93 -13.98 -15.48
CA THR A 4 -32.31 -14.33 -14.11
C THR A 4 -31.21 -13.81 -13.19
N ALA A 5 -31.49 -12.75 -12.41
CA ALA A 5 -30.67 -12.37 -11.29
C ALA A 5 -30.53 -13.59 -10.36
N ALA A 6 -29.28 -13.93 -9.99
CA ALA A 6 -29.05 -14.98 -9.00
C ALA A 6 -29.77 -14.60 -7.71
N ALA A 7 -30.44 -15.57 -7.09
CA ALA A 7 -31.05 -15.36 -5.78
C ALA A 7 -29.93 -14.95 -4.78
N PRO A 8 -30.22 -14.01 -3.84
CA PRO A 8 -29.25 -13.66 -2.81
C PRO A 8 -28.86 -14.93 -2.04
N ALA A 9 -27.55 -15.09 -1.82
CA ALA A 9 -27.03 -16.18 -0.99
C ALA A 9 -27.65 -16.09 0.41
N ASP A 10 -28.05 -17.24 0.97
CA ASP A 10 -28.57 -17.27 2.35
C ASP A 10 -27.50 -16.73 3.31
N LYS A 11 -27.87 -15.76 4.13
CA LYS A 11 -26.97 -15.20 5.15
C LYS A 11 -26.59 -16.26 6.18
N ILE A 12 -25.32 -16.34 6.55
CA ILE A 12 -24.78 -17.38 7.43
C ILE A 12 -25.16 -17.17 8.91
N GLY A 13 -25.71 -16.00 9.27
CA GLY A 13 -26.21 -15.73 10.63
C GLY A 13 -25.11 -15.80 11.70
N LEU A 14 -23.92 -15.22 11.43
CA LEU A 14 -22.79 -15.23 12.35
C LEU A 14 -22.98 -14.28 13.53
N ALA A 15 -22.25 -14.55 14.63
CA ALA A 15 -22.19 -13.68 15.80
C ALA A 15 -21.75 -12.26 15.39
N GLY A 16 -22.41 -11.25 15.93
CA GLY A 16 -22.17 -9.85 15.58
C GLY A 16 -23.23 -9.26 14.63
N SER A 17 -24.23 -10.05 14.25
CA SER A 17 -25.35 -9.62 13.40
C SER A 17 -26.01 -8.32 13.88
N GLY A 18 -26.46 -7.51 12.94
CA GLY A 18 -27.08 -6.20 13.19
C GLY A 18 -26.12 -5.08 13.51
N LYS A 19 -24.81 -5.30 13.46
CA LYS A 19 -23.79 -4.23 13.61
C LYS A 19 -23.45 -3.59 12.28
N GLU A 20 -23.19 -2.30 12.34
CA GLU A 20 -22.56 -1.55 11.26
C GLU A 20 -21.08 -1.33 11.60
N LEU A 21 -20.18 -1.67 10.68
CA LEU A 21 -18.74 -1.54 10.85
C LEU A 21 -18.17 -0.69 9.73
N ILE A 22 -17.23 0.19 10.09
CA ILE A 22 -16.44 0.95 9.13
C ILE A 22 -15.11 0.22 8.92
N PHE A 23 -14.76 0.01 7.64
CA PHE A 23 -13.51 -0.58 7.23
C PHE A 23 -12.66 0.48 6.52
N THR A 24 -11.68 1.04 7.22
CA THR A 24 -10.77 2.03 6.65
C THR A 24 -9.69 1.38 5.81
N THR A 25 -9.40 1.97 4.64
CA THR A 25 -8.53 1.39 3.60
C THR A 25 -7.38 2.35 3.23
N GLY A 26 -7.02 2.44 1.98
CA GLY A 26 -6.11 3.43 1.40
C GLY A 26 -6.85 4.34 0.42
N GLY A 27 -6.11 5.03 -0.43
CA GLY A 27 -6.68 5.77 -1.55
C GLY A 27 -7.41 4.85 -2.53
N ASP A 28 -8.38 5.40 -3.27
CA ASP A 28 -9.28 4.68 -4.18
C ASP A 28 -8.56 4.02 -5.38
N GLN A 29 -7.35 4.46 -5.70
CA GLN A 29 -6.50 3.88 -6.74
C GLN A 29 -5.53 2.80 -6.21
N GLY A 30 -5.64 2.44 -4.93
CA GLY A 30 -4.82 1.44 -4.26
C GLY A 30 -5.53 0.09 -4.06
N THR A 31 -4.75 -0.95 -3.78
CA THR A 31 -5.26 -2.32 -3.56
C THR A 31 -6.11 -2.43 -2.31
N TYR A 32 -5.81 -1.69 -1.24
CA TYR A 32 -6.60 -1.69 0.00
C TYR A 32 -8.07 -1.36 -0.25
N TYR A 33 -8.34 -0.28 -1.00
CA TYR A 33 -9.72 0.13 -1.28
C TYR A 33 -10.44 -0.86 -2.17
N GLY A 34 -9.81 -1.32 -3.25
CA GLY A 34 -10.41 -2.29 -4.16
C GLY A 34 -10.74 -3.61 -3.47
N PHE A 35 -9.78 -4.19 -2.76
CA PHE A 35 -9.96 -5.47 -2.08
C PHE A 35 -10.84 -5.32 -0.83
N GLY A 36 -10.70 -4.25 -0.08
CA GLY A 36 -11.53 -3.93 1.08
C GLY A 36 -13.01 -3.79 0.72
N SER A 37 -13.31 -3.18 -0.42
CA SER A 37 -14.68 -3.07 -0.94
C SER A 37 -15.28 -4.44 -1.26
N VAL A 38 -14.49 -5.37 -1.82
CA VAL A 38 -14.93 -6.75 -2.07
C VAL A 38 -15.19 -7.48 -0.75
N ILE A 39 -14.27 -7.40 0.21
CA ILE A 39 -14.44 -8.04 1.53
C ILE A 39 -15.69 -7.48 2.24
N ALA A 40 -15.85 -6.15 2.27
CA ALA A 40 -16.99 -5.49 2.89
C ALA A 40 -18.31 -5.92 2.27
N GLY A 41 -18.36 -5.99 0.92
CA GLY A 41 -19.52 -6.50 0.20
C GLY A 41 -19.85 -7.95 0.56
N GLN A 42 -18.85 -8.85 0.53
CA GLN A 42 -19.03 -10.26 0.87
C GLN A 42 -19.55 -10.46 2.31
N ILE A 43 -18.99 -9.73 3.29
CA ILE A 43 -19.45 -9.81 4.68
C ILE A 43 -20.92 -9.35 4.77
N SER A 44 -21.24 -8.22 4.14
CA SER A 44 -22.59 -7.65 4.17
C SER A 44 -23.63 -8.53 3.47
N ASP A 45 -23.24 -9.21 2.39
CA ASP A 45 -24.13 -10.11 1.64
C ASP A 45 -24.37 -11.45 2.37
N LEU A 46 -23.35 -11.98 3.04
CA LEU A 46 -23.37 -13.30 3.65
C LEU A 46 -23.76 -13.30 5.13
N THR A 47 -23.78 -12.16 5.79
CA THR A 47 -24.06 -12.03 7.23
C THR A 47 -25.07 -10.93 7.50
N ASP A 48 -25.54 -10.83 8.75
CA ASP A 48 -26.36 -9.70 9.19
C ASP A 48 -25.54 -8.46 9.59
N THR A 49 -24.22 -8.50 9.39
CA THR A 49 -23.30 -7.39 9.67
C THR A 49 -23.14 -6.54 8.41
N THR A 50 -23.37 -5.24 8.51
CA THR A 50 -23.09 -4.31 7.41
C THR A 50 -21.67 -3.78 7.55
N VAL A 51 -20.84 -3.94 6.53
CA VAL A 51 -19.48 -3.39 6.49
C VAL A 51 -19.38 -2.37 5.36
N THR A 52 -18.94 -1.14 5.71
CA THR A 52 -18.71 -0.08 4.73
C THR A 52 -17.22 0.18 4.60
N ALA A 53 -16.66 -0.12 3.43
CA ALA A 53 -15.29 0.25 3.10
C ALA A 53 -15.24 1.75 2.77
N ILE A 54 -14.30 2.46 3.39
CA ILE A 54 -14.08 3.89 3.15
C ILE A 54 -12.65 4.14 2.69
N VAL A 55 -12.46 5.21 1.91
CA VAL A 55 -11.14 5.74 1.60
C VAL A 55 -10.46 6.16 2.90
N GLY A 56 -9.26 5.65 3.13
CA GLY A 56 -8.44 5.93 4.30
C GLY A 56 -7.09 6.53 3.91
N LYS A 57 -6.26 6.79 4.91
CA LYS A 57 -4.93 7.38 4.74
C LYS A 57 -3.81 6.34 4.64
N GLY A 58 -4.16 5.05 4.64
CA GLY A 58 -3.19 3.95 4.71
C GLY A 58 -2.80 3.61 6.14
N SER A 59 -1.75 2.81 6.31
CA SER A 59 -1.47 2.03 7.52
C SER A 59 -1.48 2.82 8.82
N LYS A 60 -0.71 3.91 8.92
CA LYS A 60 -0.65 4.72 10.15
C LYS A 60 -2.00 5.38 10.45
N GLY A 61 -2.58 6.05 9.45
CA GLY A 61 -3.87 6.73 9.62
C GLY A 61 -5.01 5.77 9.93
N ASN A 62 -4.97 4.54 9.42
CA ASN A 62 -5.97 3.51 9.71
C ASN A 62 -5.87 3.02 11.16
N ILE A 63 -4.65 2.81 11.68
CA ILE A 63 -4.43 2.48 13.10
C ILE A 63 -4.95 3.61 14.00
N GLU A 64 -4.63 4.85 13.67
CA GLU A 64 -5.10 6.02 14.42
C GLU A 64 -6.64 6.15 14.39
N ALA A 65 -7.28 5.87 13.24
CA ALA A 65 -8.73 5.89 13.12
C ALA A 65 -9.40 4.77 13.93
N MET A 66 -8.80 3.59 13.99
CA MET A 66 -9.29 2.50 14.84
C MET A 66 -9.12 2.82 16.33
N ASP A 67 -8.01 3.40 16.74
CA ASP A 67 -7.75 3.80 18.13
C ASP A 67 -8.71 4.91 18.58
N ALA A 68 -9.04 5.84 17.69
CA ALA A 68 -10.05 6.87 17.93
C ALA A 68 -11.50 6.35 17.95
N GLY A 69 -11.74 5.12 17.50
CA GLY A 69 -13.08 4.53 17.39
C GLY A 69 -13.84 4.91 16.12
N ASP A 70 -13.20 5.62 15.19
CA ASP A 70 -13.79 6.05 13.91
C ASP A 70 -13.95 4.90 12.92
N ALA A 71 -13.16 3.82 13.08
CA ALA A 71 -13.26 2.58 12.31
C ALA A 71 -13.11 1.36 13.21
N GLN A 72 -13.67 0.23 12.80
CA GLN A 72 -13.59 -1.04 13.52
C GLN A 72 -12.69 -2.05 12.82
N LEU A 73 -12.45 -1.86 11.53
CA LEU A 73 -11.56 -2.66 10.71
C LEU A 73 -10.63 -1.72 9.94
N GLY A 74 -9.40 -2.14 9.71
CA GLY A 74 -8.43 -1.36 8.95
C GLY A 74 -7.42 -2.23 8.21
N PHE A 75 -7.08 -1.86 6.99
CA PHE A 75 -5.91 -2.40 6.31
C PHE A 75 -4.63 -1.76 6.84
N VAL A 76 -3.63 -2.57 7.13
CA VAL A 76 -2.34 -2.12 7.67
C VAL A 76 -1.21 -2.97 7.08
N GLN A 77 -0.06 -2.36 6.84
CA GLN A 77 1.17 -3.08 6.55
C GLN A 77 1.69 -3.78 7.83
N SER A 78 2.27 -4.96 7.69
CA SER A 78 2.76 -5.76 8.80
C SER A 78 3.89 -5.09 9.60
N ASP A 79 4.75 -4.32 8.94
CA ASP A 79 5.80 -3.50 9.56
C ASP A 79 5.19 -2.35 10.38
N VAL A 80 4.27 -1.59 9.80
CA VAL A 80 3.61 -0.45 10.48
C VAL A 80 2.76 -0.93 11.66
N MET A 81 2.08 -2.06 11.53
CA MET A 81 1.37 -2.71 12.64
C MET A 81 2.31 -2.98 13.80
N ALA A 82 3.49 -3.54 13.54
CA ALA A 82 4.48 -3.81 14.57
C ALA A 82 5.06 -2.52 15.17
N TYR A 83 5.29 -1.48 14.38
CA TYR A 83 5.74 -0.18 14.87
C TYR A 83 4.74 0.45 15.84
N ALA A 84 3.45 0.41 15.51
CA ALA A 84 2.39 0.90 16.39
C ALA A 84 2.33 0.11 17.69
N TYR A 85 2.29 -1.24 17.58
CA TYR A 85 2.19 -2.14 18.73
C TYR A 85 3.37 -2.02 19.69
N ASN A 86 4.58 -1.79 19.18
CA ASN A 86 5.78 -1.64 19.98
C ASN A 86 6.07 -0.19 20.40
N GLY A 87 5.42 0.80 19.80
CA GLY A 87 5.69 2.23 20.03
C GLY A 87 7.05 2.65 19.47
N THR A 88 7.39 2.20 18.26
CA THR A 88 8.66 2.50 17.58
C THR A 88 8.44 3.34 16.32
N ASN A 89 9.50 3.86 15.72
CA ASN A 89 9.47 4.71 14.53
C ASN A 89 8.52 5.92 14.73
N LEU A 90 7.59 6.18 13.81
CA LEU A 90 6.64 7.30 13.93
C LEU A 90 5.59 7.11 15.05
N PHE A 91 5.63 6.01 15.79
CA PHE A 91 4.84 5.78 16.99
C PHE A 91 5.66 5.89 18.28
N GLU A 92 6.91 6.39 18.20
CA GLU A 92 7.72 6.63 19.39
C GLU A 92 7.05 7.65 20.30
N GLY A 93 6.79 7.23 21.55
CA GLY A 93 6.02 8.03 22.52
C GLY A 93 4.50 8.07 22.30
N ALA A 94 4.00 7.37 21.28
CA ALA A 94 2.57 7.30 20.92
C ALA A 94 2.16 5.86 20.56
N LYS A 95 2.52 4.91 21.43
CA LYS A 95 2.19 3.49 21.25
C LYS A 95 0.69 3.28 21.14
N ILE A 96 0.26 2.49 20.14
CA ILE A 96 -1.11 2.03 19.95
C ILE A 96 -1.08 0.51 19.87
N ASP A 97 -1.66 -0.17 20.85
CA ASP A 97 -1.70 -1.64 20.95
C ASP A 97 -3.10 -2.19 21.24
N GLY A 98 -4.13 -1.35 21.16
CA GLY A 98 -5.53 -1.69 21.41
C GLY A 98 -6.24 -2.40 20.26
N PHE A 99 -5.51 -3.05 19.34
CA PHE A 99 -6.05 -3.77 18.18
C PHE A 99 -5.60 -5.22 18.13
N SER A 100 -6.23 -6.01 17.26
CA SER A 100 -5.86 -7.41 16.99
C SER A 100 -5.86 -7.68 15.50
N THR A 101 -4.93 -8.51 15.03
CA THR A 101 -4.91 -8.96 13.64
C THR A 101 -5.99 -10.00 13.39
N VAL A 102 -6.82 -9.77 12.40
CA VAL A 102 -7.87 -10.70 11.94
C VAL A 102 -7.32 -11.67 10.90
N ALA A 103 -6.57 -11.16 9.92
CA ALA A 103 -6.01 -11.96 8.84
C ALA A 103 -4.77 -11.31 8.22
N ALA A 104 -3.84 -12.15 7.75
CA ALA A 104 -2.81 -11.78 6.78
C ALA A 104 -3.34 -12.15 5.38
N LEU A 105 -3.25 -11.23 4.42
CA LEU A 105 -3.95 -11.34 3.15
C LEU A 105 -3.04 -11.55 1.95
N TYR A 106 -2.16 -10.59 1.65
CA TYR A 106 -1.28 -10.65 0.49
C TYR A 106 0.01 -9.86 0.75
N MET A 107 0.94 -9.95 -0.20
CA MET A 107 2.19 -9.17 -0.15
C MET A 107 2.03 -7.87 -0.94
N GLU A 108 2.51 -6.79 -0.36
CA GLU A 108 2.56 -5.46 -0.96
C GLU A 108 3.97 -5.18 -1.44
N GLN A 109 4.13 -5.09 -2.76
CA GLN A 109 5.41 -4.82 -3.38
C GLN A 109 5.75 -3.34 -3.26
N VAL A 110 7.01 -3.05 -2.93
CA VAL A 110 7.54 -1.68 -3.04
C VAL A 110 7.81 -1.40 -4.51
N GLN A 111 6.88 -0.67 -5.14
CA GLN A 111 6.96 -0.30 -6.55
C GLN A 111 7.44 1.14 -6.63
N ILE A 112 8.68 1.34 -7.10
CA ILE A 112 9.21 2.68 -7.36
C ILE A 112 9.01 2.96 -8.84
N VAL A 113 7.96 3.71 -9.16
CA VAL A 113 7.49 3.92 -10.53
C VAL A 113 8.07 5.21 -11.10
N THR A 114 8.51 5.18 -12.36
CA THR A 114 8.99 6.35 -13.09
C THR A 114 8.64 6.28 -14.58
N LEU A 115 8.58 7.43 -15.25
CA LEU A 115 8.49 7.54 -16.70
C LEU A 115 9.87 7.79 -17.35
N ASN A 116 10.92 7.96 -16.54
CA ASN A 116 12.27 8.23 -17.00
C ASN A 116 13.12 6.95 -17.02
N PRO A 117 13.51 6.42 -18.20
CA PRO A 117 14.32 5.19 -18.30
C PRO A 117 15.75 5.30 -17.73
N GLU A 118 16.22 6.52 -17.41
CA GLU A 118 17.53 6.74 -16.81
C GLU A 118 17.52 6.61 -15.27
N ILE A 119 16.36 6.57 -14.64
CA ILE A 119 16.24 6.28 -13.21
C ILE A 119 16.09 4.76 -13.07
N LYS A 120 17.19 4.07 -12.77
CA LYS A 120 17.27 2.60 -12.76
C LYS A 120 17.45 2.02 -11.37
N THR A 121 18.08 2.77 -10.47
CA THR A 121 18.36 2.36 -9.09
C THR A 121 17.85 3.42 -8.12
N VAL A 122 17.71 3.05 -6.85
CA VAL A 122 17.32 4.01 -5.79
C VAL A 122 18.34 5.15 -5.67
N ALA A 123 19.62 4.89 -5.97
CA ALA A 123 20.66 5.93 -5.96
C ALA A 123 20.39 7.05 -6.99
N ASP A 124 19.72 6.74 -8.11
CA ASP A 124 19.37 7.73 -9.14
C ASP A 124 18.26 8.70 -8.70
N LEU A 125 17.60 8.43 -7.58
CA LEU A 125 16.59 9.32 -7.00
C LEU A 125 17.20 10.56 -6.35
N LYS A 126 18.51 10.59 -6.12
CA LYS A 126 19.19 11.75 -5.51
C LYS A 126 18.93 13.02 -6.30
N GLY A 127 18.42 14.05 -5.61
CA GLY A 127 18.06 15.36 -6.19
C GLY A 127 16.76 15.37 -6.99
N LYS A 128 16.08 14.23 -7.16
CA LYS A 128 14.80 14.09 -7.89
C LYS A 128 13.62 14.51 -7.03
N THR A 129 12.52 14.86 -7.69
CA THR A 129 11.24 15.07 -7.03
C THR A 129 10.49 13.74 -6.96
N VAL A 130 10.27 13.23 -5.74
CA VAL A 130 9.77 11.88 -5.52
C VAL A 130 8.56 11.88 -4.60
N SER A 131 7.46 11.27 -5.03
CA SER A 131 6.34 10.99 -4.13
C SER A 131 6.70 9.83 -3.19
N VAL A 132 6.57 10.07 -1.91
CA VAL A 132 6.85 9.10 -0.84
C VAL A 132 5.56 8.59 -0.17
N GLY A 133 4.45 8.65 -0.90
CA GLY A 133 3.13 8.26 -0.42
C GLY A 133 2.43 9.38 0.33
N ASP A 134 1.17 9.11 0.70
CA ASP A 134 0.35 10.07 1.43
C ASP A 134 0.86 10.24 2.87
N SER A 135 0.62 11.41 3.44
CA SER A 135 0.90 11.68 4.86
C SER A 135 0.05 10.76 5.75
N GLY A 136 0.71 9.92 6.55
CA GLY A 136 0.06 8.89 7.36
C GLY A 136 -0.03 7.51 6.69
N SER A 137 0.51 7.33 5.47
CA SER A 137 0.61 6.02 4.84
C SER A 137 1.84 5.23 5.36
N GLY A 138 1.80 3.91 5.18
CA GLY A 138 2.96 3.04 5.42
C GLY A 138 4.05 3.21 4.36
N VAL A 139 3.69 3.72 3.18
CA VAL A 139 4.61 3.96 2.05
C VAL A 139 5.78 4.85 2.43
N TYR A 140 5.52 5.86 3.28
CA TYR A 140 6.56 6.77 3.75
C TYR A 140 7.69 6.04 4.50
N PHE A 141 7.35 5.07 5.36
CA PHE A 141 8.36 4.26 6.06
C PHE A 141 9.19 3.44 5.07
N ASN A 142 8.52 2.78 4.13
CA ASN A 142 9.22 1.97 3.13
C ASN A 142 10.11 2.83 2.22
N ALA A 143 9.70 4.07 1.92
CA ALA A 143 10.54 5.01 1.18
C ALA A 143 11.79 5.39 1.97
N LEU A 144 11.67 5.67 3.28
CA LEU A 144 12.82 5.95 4.15
C LEU A 144 13.76 4.76 4.23
N ASP A 145 13.23 3.54 4.40
CA ASP A 145 14.01 2.32 4.50
C ASP A 145 14.78 2.05 3.20
N CYS A 146 14.09 2.15 2.04
CA CYS A 146 14.74 1.98 0.73
C CYS A 146 15.82 3.03 0.48
N LEU A 147 15.57 4.30 0.79
CA LEU A 147 16.58 5.36 0.67
C LEU A 147 17.76 5.06 1.60
N GLY A 148 17.50 4.70 2.86
CA GLY A 148 18.53 4.40 3.85
C GLY A 148 19.41 3.21 3.47
N ALA A 149 18.84 2.17 2.83
CA ALA A 149 19.63 1.04 2.33
C ALA A 149 20.69 1.47 1.30
N TYR A 150 20.41 2.52 0.53
CA TYR A 150 21.32 3.13 -0.44
C TYR A 150 22.09 4.34 0.11
N ASP A 151 22.23 4.47 1.43
CA ASP A 151 22.92 5.57 2.11
C ASP A 151 22.36 6.97 1.75
N LEU A 152 21.07 7.03 1.37
CA LEU A 152 20.35 8.27 1.13
C LEU A 152 19.39 8.57 2.29
N THR A 153 19.06 9.83 2.43
CA THR A 153 18.06 10.32 3.38
C THR A 153 16.92 11.01 2.63
N ILE A 154 15.85 11.35 3.33
CA ILE A 154 14.76 12.13 2.76
C ILE A 154 15.21 13.50 2.24
N ASP A 155 16.27 14.07 2.82
CA ASP A 155 16.84 15.36 2.42
C ASP A 155 17.68 15.28 1.14
N ASP A 156 18.06 14.08 0.69
CA ASP A 156 18.75 13.86 -0.58
C ASP A 156 17.82 13.88 -1.78
N ILE A 157 16.50 13.87 -1.56
CA ILE A 157 15.45 13.97 -2.61
C ILE A 157 14.61 15.24 -2.36
N LYS A 158 13.67 15.52 -3.25
CA LYS A 158 12.61 16.53 -3.08
C LYS A 158 11.30 15.79 -2.84
N PRO A 159 10.95 15.47 -1.58
CA PRO A 159 9.80 14.65 -1.29
C PRO A 159 8.49 15.39 -1.55
N THR A 160 7.50 14.67 -2.09
CA THR A 160 6.10 15.08 -2.15
C THR A 160 5.24 14.03 -1.45
N TYR A 161 4.14 14.49 -0.83
CA TYR A 161 3.26 13.64 -0.01
C TYR A 161 1.88 13.66 -0.64
N GLN A 162 1.49 12.56 -1.28
CA GLN A 162 0.25 12.51 -2.04
C GLN A 162 -0.21 11.07 -2.27
N SER A 163 -1.49 10.90 -2.64
CA SER A 163 -2.07 9.60 -2.96
C SER A 163 -1.42 8.96 -4.19
N PHE A 164 -1.70 7.69 -4.45
CA PHE A 164 -1.21 7.00 -5.66
C PHE A 164 -1.80 7.63 -6.93
N GLY A 165 -3.08 8.01 -6.90
CA GLY A 165 -3.74 8.70 -8.02
C GLY A 165 -3.08 10.03 -8.33
N ASP A 166 -2.93 10.89 -7.32
CA ASP A 166 -2.27 12.20 -7.49
C ASP A 166 -0.81 12.04 -7.93
N SER A 167 -0.11 10.99 -7.46
CA SER A 167 1.28 10.71 -7.85
C SER A 167 1.40 10.38 -9.33
N VAL A 168 0.53 9.54 -9.88
CA VAL A 168 0.58 9.21 -11.31
C VAL A 168 0.16 10.39 -12.18
N GLU A 169 -0.80 11.21 -11.75
CA GLU A 169 -1.16 12.45 -12.44
C GLU A 169 0.00 13.46 -12.43
N ALA A 170 0.62 13.68 -11.27
CA ALA A 170 1.78 14.56 -11.15
C ALA A 170 2.98 14.08 -12.00
N MET A 171 3.16 12.78 -12.13
CA MET A 171 4.19 12.18 -13.00
C MET A 171 3.86 12.38 -14.49
N GLN A 172 2.60 12.22 -14.91
CA GLN A 172 2.15 12.51 -16.27
C GLN A 172 2.35 13.99 -16.65
N ASP A 173 2.14 14.88 -15.68
CA ASP A 173 2.35 16.33 -15.83
C ASP A 173 3.82 16.74 -15.77
N GLY A 174 4.75 15.82 -15.47
CA GLY A 174 6.18 16.12 -15.33
C GLY A 174 6.53 16.91 -14.06
N LYS A 175 5.65 16.88 -13.05
CA LYS A 175 5.84 17.58 -11.77
C LYS A 175 6.69 16.77 -10.78
N ILE A 176 6.69 15.44 -10.91
CA ILE A 176 7.55 14.53 -10.14
C ILE A 176 8.28 13.58 -11.08
N ASP A 177 9.43 13.10 -10.64
CA ASP A 177 10.31 12.19 -11.39
C ASP A 177 10.00 10.71 -11.13
N ALA A 178 9.59 10.39 -9.90
CA ALA A 178 9.28 9.03 -9.46
C ALA A 178 8.25 9.03 -8.32
N ALA A 179 7.66 7.87 -8.05
CA ALA A 179 6.74 7.68 -6.94
C ALA A 179 6.93 6.30 -6.30
N PHE A 180 6.97 6.25 -4.97
CA PHE A 180 6.81 5.03 -4.20
C PHE A 180 5.33 4.65 -4.14
N ILE A 181 5.01 3.43 -4.57
CA ILE A 181 3.68 2.83 -4.51
C ILE A 181 3.84 1.46 -3.85
N VAL A 182 3.42 1.33 -2.60
CA VAL A 182 3.49 0.06 -1.87
C VAL A 182 2.11 -0.53 -1.79
N ALA A 183 1.89 -1.55 -2.60
CA ALA A 183 0.59 -2.17 -2.81
C ALA A 183 0.75 -3.51 -3.54
N GLY A 184 -0.30 -4.32 -3.58
CA GLY A 184 -0.33 -5.51 -4.45
C GLY A 184 -0.26 -5.13 -5.93
N ALA A 185 0.67 -5.73 -6.67
CA ALA A 185 0.78 -5.56 -8.12
C ALA A 185 -0.08 -6.62 -8.84
N PRO A 186 -0.84 -6.22 -9.91
CA PRO A 186 -0.95 -4.89 -10.47
C PRO A 186 -1.80 -3.93 -9.63
N THR A 187 -1.31 -2.72 -9.42
CA THR A 187 -2.01 -1.63 -8.71
C THR A 187 -2.77 -0.77 -9.71
N THR A 188 -3.99 -0.36 -9.39
CA THR A 188 -4.88 0.41 -10.29
C THR A 188 -4.21 1.68 -10.81
N ALA A 189 -3.58 2.48 -9.95
CA ALA A 189 -2.88 3.70 -10.35
C ALA A 189 -1.80 3.44 -11.40
N VAL A 190 -0.95 2.41 -11.16
CA VAL A 190 0.15 2.06 -12.10
C VAL A 190 -0.39 1.49 -13.41
N THR A 191 -1.45 0.65 -13.35
CA THR A 191 -2.11 0.12 -14.54
C THR A 191 -2.69 1.22 -15.41
N SER A 192 -3.34 2.22 -14.80
CA SER A 192 -3.89 3.39 -15.51
C SER A 192 -2.80 4.22 -16.17
N LEU A 193 -1.65 4.40 -15.49
CA LEU A 193 -0.49 5.08 -16.06
C LEU A 193 0.10 4.29 -17.23
N ALA A 194 0.29 2.98 -17.06
CA ALA A 194 0.87 2.09 -18.07
C ALA A 194 0.01 1.97 -19.33
N ALA A 195 -1.31 2.17 -19.21
CA ALA A 195 -2.22 2.19 -20.36
C ALA A 195 -1.97 3.38 -21.33
N THR A 196 -1.35 4.46 -20.84
CA THR A 196 -1.16 5.70 -21.61
C THR A 196 0.31 6.08 -21.81
N ARG A 197 1.21 5.56 -20.99
CA ARG A 197 2.65 5.87 -20.97
C ARG A 197 3.46 4.60 -20.80
N LYS A 198 4.68 4.58 -21.32
CA LYS A 198 5.64 3.52 -20.95
C LYS A 198 6.13 3.80 -19.52
N VAL A 199 5.86 2.88 -18.62
CA VAL A 199 6.32 2.92 -17.24
C VAL A 199 7.59 2.09 -17.06
N TYR A 200 8.40 2.47 -16.07
CA TYR A 200 9.57 1.74 -15.62
C TYR A 200 9.47 1.57 -14.12
N LEU A 201 9.99 0.44 -13.62
CA LEU A 201 10.18 0.21 -12.20
C LEU A 201 11.66 0.34 -11.87
N VAL A 202 11.97 1.12 -10.84
CA VAL A 202 13.31 1.22 -10.27
C VAL A 202 13.55 -0.02 -9.45
N GLU A 203 14.58 -0.80 -9.81
CA GLU A 203 14.87 -2.07 -9.15
C GLU A 203 15.76 -1.88 -7.92
N LEU A 204 15.64 -2.82 -6.99
CA LEU A 204 16.57 -3.00 -5.88
C LEU A 204 17.50 -4.17 -6.20
N ASP A 205 18.79 -3.97 -6.02
CA ASP A 205 19.77 -5.05 -6.17
C ASP A 205 19.85 -5.91 -4.90
N ASP A 206 20.43 -7.10 -5.03
CA ASP A 206 20.47 -8.09 -3.97
C ASP A 206 21.18 -7.62 -2.71
N GLU A 207 22.25 -6.84 -2.84
CA GLU A 207 23.00 -6.29 -1.69
C GLU A 207 22.10 -5.39 -0.81
N HIS A 208 21.33 -4.50 -1.44
CA HIS A 208 20.48 -3.55 -0.72
C HIS A 208 19.20 -4.23 -0.23
N ILE A 209 18.70 -5.25 -0.93
CA ILE A 209 17.60 -6.10 -0.43
C ILE A 209 18.04 -6.83 0.84
N ASP A 210 19.24 -7.41 0.85
CA ASP A 210 19.76 -8.10 2.04
C ASP A 210 19.91 -7.15 3.22
N LYS A 211 20.39 -5.90 3.01
CA LYS A 211 20.43 -4.85 4.04
C LYS A 211 19.04 -4.54 4.60
N LEU A 212 18.02 -4.43 3.74
CA LEU A 212 16.63 -4.18 4.17
C LEU A 212 16.09 -5.32 5.03
N ILE A 213 16.31 -6.58 4.60
CA ILE A 213 15.83 -7.77 5.32
C ILE A 213 16.57 -7.93 6.66
N GLU A 214 17.87 -7.62 6.71
CA GLU A 214 18.64 -7.65 7.96
C GLU A 214 18.16 -6.57 8.95
N ALA A 215 17.82 -5.39 8.45
CA ALA A 215 17.34 -4.28 9.27
C ALA A 215 15.89 -4.49 9.77
N SER A 216 15.05 -5.16 8.97
CA SER A 216 13.64 -5.36 9.30
C SER A 216 13.12 -6.73 8.83
N PRO A 217 12.65 -7.58 9.75
CA PRO A 217 12.16 -8.93 9.44
C PRO A 217 10.82 -8.94 8.69
N TYR A 218 10.22 -7.76 8.45
CA TYR A 218 8.95 -7.62 7.73
C TYR A 218 9.14 -7.57 6.21
N TYR A 219 10.36 -7.28 5.73
CA TYR A 219 10.66 -7.32 4.31
C TYR A 219 10.97 -8.73 3.82
N SER A 220 10.56 -9.00 2.61
CA SER A 220 10.98 -10.18 1.84
C SER A 220 11.32 -9.77 0.42
N LYS A 221 12.29 -10.45 -0.21
CA LYS A 221 12.59 -10.26 -1.62
C LYS A 221 11.40 -10.67 -2.46
N TYR A 222 11.09 -9.88 -3.47
CA TYR A 222 9.96 -10.10 -4.35
C TYR A 222 10.31 -9.79 -5.81
N THR A 223 9.57 -10.40 -6.74
CA THR A 223 9.69 -10.12 -8.18
C THR A 223 8.34 -9.74 -8.74
N ILE A 224 8.26 -8.57 -9.35
CA ILE A 224 7.06 -8.12 -10.07
C ILE A 224 7.21 -8.60 -11.50
N ALA A 225 6.27 -9.45 -11.94
CA ALA A 225 6.26 -9.98 -13.29
C ALA A 225 6.08 -8.84 -14.31
N LYS A 226 6.83 -8.87 -15.40
CA LYS A 226 6.75 -7.88 -16.49
C LYS A 226 5.33 -7.68 -17.02
N ASP A 227 4.56 -8.75 -17.06
CA ASP A 227 3.19 -8.72 -17.59
C ASP A 227 2.22 -7.90 -16.72
N ALA A 228 2.59 -7.58 -15.45
CA ALA A 228 1.76 -6.76 -14.57
C ALA A 228 1.48 -5.37 -15.18
N TYR A 229 2.47 -4.79 -15.87
CA TYR A 229 2.39 -3.43 -16.43
C TYR A 229 2.94 -3.31 -17.85
N GLY A 230 3.23 -4.42 -18.53
CA GLY A 230 3.85 -4.42 -19.84
C GLY A 230 5.29 -3.92 -19.82
N LEU A 231 6.05 -4.31 -18.79
CA LEU A 231 7.48 -3.98 -18.65
C LEU A 231 8.33 -4.78 -19.64
N ASP A 232 9.57 -4.33 -19.88
CA ASP A 232 10.51 -5.03 -20.75
C ASP A 232 11.06 -6.32 -20.11
N ALA A 233 11.16 -6.36 -18.77
CA ALA A 233 11.61 -7.51 -17.97
C ALA A 233 10.90 -7.53 -16.62
N ASP A 234 11.00 -8.65 -15.90
CA ASP A 234 10.58 -8.74 -14.50
C ASP A 234 11.41 -7.78 -13.64
N ALA A 235 10.82 -7.17 -12.64
CA ALA A 235 11.49 -6.21 -11.76
C ALA A 235 11.69 -6.78 -10.36
N THR A 236 12.93 -6.68 -9.84
CA THR A 236 13.28 -7.13 -8.49
C THR A 236 13.06 -6.02 -7.47
N THR A 237 12.41 -6.36 -6.36
CA THR A 237 12.08 -5.44 -5.26
C THR A 237 11.94 -6.18 -3.93
N VAL A 238 11.44 -5.48 -2.92
CA VAL A 238 10.99 -6.06 -1.65
C VAL A 238 9.48 -5.90 -1.46
N ALA A 239 8.93 -6.68 -0.56
CA ALA A 239 7.51 -6.63 -0.20
C ALA A 239 7.31 -6.76 1.31
N VAL A 240 6.21 -6.22 1.81
CA VAL A 240 5.70 -6.36 3.19
C VAL A 240 4.31 -7.01 3.16
N GLY A 241 3.84 -7.53 4.29
CA GLY A 241 2.50 -8.15 4.35
C GLY A 241 1.39 -7.11 4.49
N ALA A 242 0.26 -7.33 3.81
CA ALA A 242 -1.00 -6.66 4.07
C ALA A 242 -1.82 -7.46 5.09
N VAL A 243 -2.28 -6.79 6.14
CA VAL A 243 -3.09 -7.38 7.23
C VAL A 243 -4.35 -6.56 7.50
N VAL A 244 -5.34 -7.20 8.09
CA VAL A 244 -6.55 -6.58 8.64
C VAL A 244 -6.61 -6.86 10.13
#